data_51c6e11d3eae41362c69740aa3aa9234
#
_entry.id   51c6e11d3eae41362c69740aa3aa9234
#
_cell.length_a   1.000
_cell.length_b   1.000
_cell.length_c   1.000
_cell.angle_alpha   90.00
_cell.angle_beta   90.00
_cell.angle_gamma   90.00
#
_symmetry.space_group_name_H-M   'P 1'
#
loop_
_entity.id
_entity.type
_entity.pdbx_description
1 polymer ?
#
loop_
_entity_poly.entity_id
_entity_poly.type
_entity_poly.pdbx_seq_one_letter_code
_entity_poly.pdbx_strand_id
1 'polypeptide(L)'
;MRRSAFVDWDDTLKVTNALYDAASRENARQILEFLPPANLCIESLRKRAHAIDLAKARAIGLNPHNYPEAWVETFHDVAREYGKQACPQVACALYRRAAQVVHLPQPDYPGARDLLIALRRGGWEVTIWTAGDSRVQEAKVERSGYRALIDRVCVVPEKDADSLRRAIGTRDPARVCVIGNSPRADIVPALAVGAWALHVQHATWEYDEAPLDLQHPRYVPIISLKDIPAKLAVIPQ
;
A
#
# COMPACT_ATOMS: atom_id res chain seq x y z
N MET A 1 -12.61 -28.42 -0.56
CA MET A 1 -12.83 -26.96 -0.73
C MET A 1 -11.63 -26.37 -1.46
N ARG A 2 -11.83 -25.35 -2.32
CA ARG A 2 -10.75 -24.69 -3.09
C ARG A 2 -9.86 -23.86 -2.16
N ARG A 3 -8.53 -23.87 -2.37
CA ARG A 3 -7.59 -22.98 -1.67
C ARG A 3 -7.78 -21.54 -2.15
N SER A 4 -7.58 -20.55 -1.29
CA SER A 4 -7.76 -19.14 -1.62
C SER A 4 -6.53 -18.31 -1.26
N ALA A 5 -6.08 -17.48 -2.19
CA ALA A 5 -5.01 -16.53 -1.99
C ALA A 5 -5.58 -15.11 -1.96
N PHE A 6 -5.40 -14.42 -0.86
CA PHE A 6 -5.66 -13.00 -0.71
C PHE A 6 -4.34 -12.26 -0.91
N VAL A 7 -4.26 -11.51 -2.00
CA VAL A 7 -3.01 -10.88 -2.42
C VAL A 7 -3.16 -9.37 -2.32
N ASP A 8 -2.27 -8.74 -1.60
CA ASP A 8 -2.19 -7.29 -1.53
C ASP A 8 -1.72 -6.70 -2.87
N TRP A 9 -1.97 -5.41 -3.07
CA TRP A 9 -1.70 -4.72 -4.31
C TRP A 9 -0.49 -3.80 -4.25
N ASP A 10 -0.60 -2.74 -3.43
CA ASP A 10 0.40 -1.67 -3.36
C ASP A 10 1.65 -2.15 -2.60
N ASP A 11 2.81 -1.99 -3.21
CA ASP A 11 4.12 -2.45 -2.73
C ASP A 11 4.25 -3.97 -2.47
N THR A 12 3.25 -4.74 -2.91
CA THR A 12 3.30 -6.20 -2.99
C THR A 12 3.42 -6.66 -4.44
N LEU A 13 2.43 -6.40 -5.27
CA LEU A 13 2.46 -6.72 -6.71
C LEU A 13 2.96 -5.54 -7.55
N LYS A 14 2.66 -4.33 -7.13
CA LYS A 14 2.92 -3.08 -7.85
C LYS A 14 3.76 -2.13 -7.02
N VAL A 15 4.75 -1.52 -7.66
CA VAL A 15 5.62 -0.51 -7.03
C VAL A 15 4.84 0.79 -6.87
N THR A 16 4.57 1.17 -5.64
CA THR A 16 3.78 2.35 -5.29
C THR A 16 4.61 3.39 -4.56
N ASN A 17 5.38 2.99 -3.56
CA ASN A 17 6.19 3.90 -2.74
C ASN A 17 7.15 4.78 -3.57
N ALA A 18 7.73 4.24 -4.65
CA ALA A 18 8.62 5.00 -5.52
C ALA A 18 7.91 6.15 -6.24
N LEU A 19 6.61 5.99 -6.56
CA LEU A 19 5.81 7.05 -7.19
C LEU A 19 5.52 8.17 -6.20
N TYR A 20 5.19 7.83 -4.96
CA TYR A 20 5.01 8.80 -3.88
C TYR A 20 6.32 9.52 -3.55
N ASP A 21 7.45 8.81 -3.53
CA ASP A 21 8.78 9.40 -3.30
C ASP A 21 9.13 10.42 -4.38
N ALA A 22 8.92 10.09 -5.66
CA ALA A 22 9.16 11.01 -6.77
C ALA A 22 8.29 12.27 -6.68
N ALA A 23 6.99 12.12 -6.42
CA ALA A 23 6.08 13.25 -6.24
C ALA A 23 6.43 14.10 -5.02
N SER A 24 6.85 13.46 -3.92
CA SER A 24 7.32 14.15 -2.70
C SER A 24 8.54 15.03 -2.98
N ARG A 25 9.53 14.51 -3.70
CA ARG A 25 10.73 15.28 -4.06
C ARG A 25 10.38 16.49 -4.91
N GLU A 26 9.48 16.32 -5.85
CA GLU A 26 9.08 17.39 -6.76
C GLU A 26 8.23 18.46 -6.04
N ASN A 27 7.34 18.06 -5.13
CA ASN A 27 6.60 19.01 -4.30
C ASN A 27 7.54 19.81 -3.39
N ALA A 28 8.54 19.14 -2.77
CA ALA A 28 9.52 19.82 -1.96
C ALA A 28 10.36 20.82 -2.76
N ARG A 29 10.79 20.47 -3.99
CA ARG A 29 11.51 21.40 -4.87
C ARG A 29 10.68 22.65 -5.17
N GLN A 30 9.41 22.49 -5.53
CA GLN A 30 8.53 23.62 -5.84
C GLN A 30 8.34 24.55 -4.64
N ILE A 31 8.27 24.01 -3.41
CA ILE A 31 8.22 24.85 -2.20
C ILE A 31 9.53 25.63 -2.03
N LEU A 32 10.69 25.00 -2.26
CA LEU A 32 12.00 25.67 -2.16
C LEU A 32 12.22 26.74 -3.23
N GLU A 33 11.66 26.56 -4.42
CA GLU A 33 11.69 27.58 -5.48
C GLU A 33 10.88 28.81 -5.09
N PHE A 34 9.73 28.62 -4.42
CA PHE A 34 8.89 29.73 -3.95
C PHE A 34 9.41 30.37 -2.67
N LEU A 35 9.98 29.57 -1.78
CA LEU A 35 10.52 29.99 -0.48
C LEU A 35 12.00 29.61 -0.41
N PRO A 36 12.95 30.33 -1.03
CA PRO A 36 14.36 29.99 -0.98
C PRO A 36 15.00 30.44 0.35
N PRO A 37 15.00 29.65 1.42
CA PRO A 37 15.56 30.00 2.71
C PRO A 37 16.81 29.19 3.03
N ALA A 38 17.67 29.78 3.83
CA ALA A 38 18.95 29.19 4.21
C ALA A 38 18.86 27.86 4.97
N ASN A 39 17.70 27.53 5.58
CA ASN A 39 17.54 26.40 6.50
C ASN A 39 16.49 25.35 6.10
N LEU A 40 15.94 25.40 4.89
CA LEU A 40 15.03 24.39 4.37
C LEU A 40 15.73 23.51 3.33
N CYS A 41 15.43 22.23 3.40
CA CYS A 41 15.87 21.27 2.38
C CYS A 41 14.72 20.33 1.98
N ILE A 42 14.91 19.63 0.88
CA ILE A 42 13.93 18.66 0.36
C ILE A 42 13.52 17.68 1.47
N GLU A 43 14.48 17.14 2.21
CA GLU A 43 14.23 16.09 3.18
C GLU A 43 13.43 16.61 4.39
N SER A 44 13.69 17.83 4.86
CA SER A 44 12.91 18.44 5.95
C SER A 44 11.45 18.66 5.57
N LEU A 45 11.18 19.10 4.34
CA LEU A 45 9.82 19.28 3.81
C LEU A 45 9.09 17.95 3.65
N ARG A 46 9.77 16.95 3.11
CA ARG A 46 9.24 15.59 2.96
C ARG A 46 8.87 14.98 4.32
N LYS A 47 9.74 15.13 5.32
CA LYS A 47 9.48 14.66 6.69
C LYS A 47 8.26 15.34 7.31
N ARG A 48 8.08 16.65 7.10
CA ARG A 48 6.89 17.38 7.58
C ARG A 48 5.62 16.89 6.91
N ALA A 49 5.60 16.80 5.57
CA ALA A 49 4.45 16.29 4.83
C ALA A 49 4.09 14.85 5.21
N HIS A 50 5.10 14.00 5.38
CA HIS A 50 4.92 12.63 5.85
C HIS A 50 4.28 12.56 7.24
N ALA A 51 4.74 13.38 8.18
CA ALA A 51 4.17 13.42 9.54
C ALA A 51 2.69 13.84 9.54
N ILE A 52 2.32 14.81 8.70
CA ILE A 52 0.92 15.26 8.55
C ILE A 52 0.07 14.15 7.92
N ASP A 53 0.56 13.53 6.84
CA ASP A 53 -0.14 12.43 6.15
C ASP A 53 -0.37 11.24 7.10
N LEU A 54 0.66 10.83 7.82
CA LEU A 54 0.59 9.78 8.84
C LEU A 54 -0.43 10.10 9.94
N ALA A 55 -0.45 11.34 10.43
CA ALA A 55 -1.43 11.79 11.44
C ALA A 55 -2.86 11.72 10.90
N LYS A 56 -3.09 12.15 9.64
CA LYS A 56 -4.39 12.03 8.96
C LYS A 56 -4.80 10.56 8.80
N ALA A 57 -3.89 9.70 8.32
CA ALA A 57 -4.17 8.28 8.16
C ALA A 57 -4.57 7.60 9.49
N ARG A 58 -3.89 7.95 10.59
CA ARG A 58 -4.23 7.46 11.94
C ARG A 58 -5.58 7.97 12.45
N ALA A 59 -5.97 9.19 12.07
CA ALA A 59 -7.20 9.82 12.54
C ALA A 59 -8.46 9.40 11.77
N ILE A 60 -8.37 9.29 10.45
CA ILE A 60 -9.54 9.10 9.57
C ILE A 60 -9.39 7.93 8.58
N GLY A 61 -8.31 7.13 8.71
CA GLY A 61 -8.01 6.03 7.78
C GLY A 61 -7.40 6.47 6.46
N LEU A 62 -7.27 5.52 5.53
CA LEU A 62 -6.69 5.76 4.22
C LEU A 62 -7.68 6.50 3.31
N ASN A 63 -7.43 7.79 3.11
CA ASN A 63 -8.24 8.66 2.25
C ASN A 63 -7.34 9.23 1.15
N PRO A 64 -7.76 9.23 -0.13
CA PRO A 64 -6.95 9.73 -1.25
C PRO A 64 -6.60 11.23 -1.16
N HIS A 65 -7.28 11.97 -0.28
CA HIS A 65 -6.98 13.39 -0.04
C HIS A 65 -5.91 13.63 1.03
N ASN A 66 -5.60 12.64 1.91
CA ASN A 66 -4.65 12.83 3.01
C ASN A 66 -3.28 13.31 2.51
N TYR A 67 -2.68 12.58 1.60
CA TYR A 67 -1.37 12.90 1.05
C TYR A 67 -1.34 14.24 0.29
N PRO A 68 -2.28 14.56 -0.62
CA PRO A 68 -2.37 15.88 -1.26
C PRO A 68 -2.50 17.04 -0.26
N GLU A 69 -3.38 16.90 0.72
CA GLU A 69 -3.60 17.92 1.76
C GLU A 69 -2.37 18.13 2.63
N ALA A 70 -1.66 17.05 2.98
CA ALA A 70 -0.44 17.14 3.76
C ALA A 70 0.63 18.04 3.11
N TRP A 71 0.73 18.02 1.78
CA TRP A 71 1.63 18.90 1.04
C TRP A 71 1.17 20.35 1.06
N VAL A 72 -0.13 20.60 0.95
CA VAL A 72 -0.70 21.97 1.04
C VAL A 72 -0.50 22.52 2.45
N GLU A 73 -0.79 21.75 3.49
CA GLU A 73 -0.58 22.14 4.89
C GLU A 73 0.90 22.44 5.17
N THR A 74 1.81 21.54 4.72
CA THR A 74 3.25 21.76 4.83
C THR A 74 3.67 23.10 4.20
N PHE A 75 3.17 23.41 3.01
CA PHE A 75 3.47 24.67 2.32
C PHE A 75 2.96 25.88 3.10
N HIS A 76 1.71 25.83 3.60
CA HIS A 76 1.12 26.92 4.39
C HIS A 76 1.88 27.16 5.68
N ASP A 77 2.27 26.11 6.40
CA ASP A 77 3.00 26.21 7.68
C ASP A 77 4.38 26.80 7.46
N VAL A 78 5.11 26.31 6.46
CA VAL A 78 6.44 26.85 6.13
C VAL A 78 6.35 28.30 5.67
N ALA A 79 5.38 28.66 4.81
CA ALA A 79 5.19 30.05 4.40
C ALA A 79 4.95 30.95 5.60
N ARG A 80 4.13 30.55 6.57
CA ARG A 80 3.86 31.27 7.81
C ARG A 80 5.12 31.42 8.66
N GLU A 81 5.92 30.36 8.84
CA GLU A 81 7.21 30.37 9.58
C GLU A 81 8.18 31.43 9.01
N TYR A 82 8.14 31.65 7.68
CA TYR A 82 8.98 32.64 7.00
C TYR A 82 8.30 33.99 6.80
N GLY A 83 7.17 34.25 7.48
CA GLY A 83 6.45 35.52 7.38
C GLY A 83 5.91 35.83 5.98
N LYS A 84 5.70 34.79 5.15
CA LYS A 84 5.17 34.92 3.78
C LYS A 84 3.75 34.41 3.69
N GLN A 85 2.98 34.99 2.78
CA GLN A 85 1.68 34.46 2.41
C GLN A 85 1.85 33.31 1.41
N ALA A 86 1.21 32.18 1.69
CA ALA A 86 1.20 31.05 0.76
C ALA A 86 0.46 31.41 -0.55
N CYS A 87 1.10 31.12 -1.68
CA CYS A 87 0.54 31.39 -3.01
C CYS A 87 -0.49 30.30 -3.37
N PRO A 88 -1.76 30.67 -3.65
CA PRO A 88 -2.80 29.69 -3.99
C PRO A 88 -2.48 28.85 -5.24
N GLN A 89 -1.78 29.41 -6.21
CA GLN A 89 -1.37 28.71 -7.43
C GLN A 89 -0.37 27.60 -7.12
N VAL A 90 0.59 27.87 -6.21
CA VAL A 90 1.56 26.87 -5.74
C VAL A 90 0.84 25.78 -4.94
N ALA A 91 -0.02 26.14 -3.99
CA ALA A 91 -0.81 25.20 -3.22
C ALA A 91 -1.63 24.26 -4.11
N CYS A 92 -2.31 24.83 -5.12
CA CYS A 92 -3.07 24.06 -6.10
C CYS A 92 -2.20 23.12 -6.94
N ALA A 93 -0.98 23.54 -7.32
CA ALA A 93 -0.05 22.71 -8.07
C ALA A 93 0.48 21.54 -7.23
N LEU A 94 0.83 21.79 -5.96
CA LEU A 94 1.25 20.76 -5.00
C LEU A 94 0.15 19.69 -4.80
N TYR A 95 -1.09 20.16 -4.55
CA TYR A 95 -2.23 19.27 -4.38
C TYR A 95 -2.44 18.40 -5.62
N ARG A 96 -2.53 19.01 -6.82
CA ARG A 96 -2.78 18.27 -8.06
C ARG A 96 -1.72 17.22 -8.35
N ARG A 97 -0.42 17.56 -8.17
CA ARG A 97 0.67 16.60 -8.36
C ARG A 97 0.55 15.42 -7.41
N ALA A 98 0.31 15.69 -6.13
CA ALA A 98 0.14 14.66 -5.12
C ALA A 98 -1.10 13.78 -5.41
N ALA A 99 -2.24 14.38 -5.78
CA ALA A 99 -3.46 13.66 -6.12
C ALA A 99 -3.34 12.79 -7.39
N GLN A 100 -2.44 13.16 -8.31
CA GLN A 100 -2.22 12.37 -9.52
C GLN A 100 -1.49 11.05 -9.28
N VAL A 101 -0.77 10.89 -8.15
CA VAL A 101 0.06 9.71 -7.88
C VAL A 101 -0.74 8.41 -7.98
N VAL A 102 -1.96 8.38 -7.43
CA VAL A 102 -2.84 7.19 -7.46
C VAL A 102 -3.34 6.82 -8.86
N HIS A 103 -3.17 7.73 -9.83
CA HIS A 103 -3.56 7.52 -11.22
C HIS A 103 -2.39 7.17 -12.15
N LEU A 104 -1.16 7.26 -11.66
CA LEU A 104 0.03 6.91 -12.44
C LEU A 104 0.08 5.41 -12.72
N PRO A 105 0.62 4.99 -13.88
CA PRO A 105 0.93 3.59 -14.13
C PRO A 105 1.92 3.07 -13.08
N GLN A 106 1.55 1.99 -12.41
CA GLN A 106 2.38 1.36 -11.39
C GLN A 106 3.24 0.26 -12.03
N PRO A 107 4.58 0.32 -11.93
CA PRO A 107 5.45 -0.76 -12.36
C PRO A 107 5.18 -2.06 -11.58
N ASP A 108 5.47 -3.18 -12.18
CA ASP A 108 5.38 -4.47 -11.51
C ASP A 108 6.60 -4.72 -10.63
N TYR A 109 6.37 -5.34 -9.47
CA TYR A 109 7.47 -6.02 -8.80
C TYR A 109 7.90 -7.25 -9.61
N PRO A 110 9.21 -7.57 -9.65
CA PRO A 110 9.71 -8.74 -10.36
C PRO A 110 9.04 -10.03 -9.88
N GLY A 111 8.40 -10.74 -10.81
CA GLY A 111 7.67 -11.98 -10.51
C GLY A 111 6.18 -11.81 -10.16
N ALA A 112 5.63 -10.59 -10.09
CA ALA A 112 4.24 -10.36 -9.74
C ALA A 112 3.25 -11.07 -10.69
N ARG A 113 3.46 -10.91 -12.00
CA ARG A 113 2.63 -11.59 -13.02
C ARG A 113 2.76 -13.12 -12.93
N ASP A 114 3.99 -13.60 -12.77
CA ASP A 114 4.28 -15.05 -12.72
C ASP A 114 3.66 -15.69 -11.48
N LEU A 115 3.66 -14.98 -10.34
CA LEU A 115 2.98 -15.41 -9.12
C LEU A 115 1.48 -15.61 -9.37
N LEU A 116 0.78 -14.63 -9.97
CA LEU A 116 -0.64 -14.74 -10.25
C LEU A 116 -0.95 -15.90 -11.20
N ILE A 117 -0.11 -16.11 -12.22
CA ILE A 117 -0.22 -17.26 -13.13
C ILE A 117 -0.01 -18.58 -12.38
N ALA A 118 0.98 -18.65 -11.51
CA ALA A 118 1.27 -19.85 -10.71
C ALA A 118 0.13 -20.19 -9.75
N LEU A 119 -0.44 -19.20 -9.07
CA LEU A 119 -1.63 -19.37 -8.23
C LEU A 119 -2.79 -19.97 -9.01
N ARG A 120 -3.11 -19.37 -10.17
CA ARG A 120 -4.18 -19.87 -11.05
C ARG A 120 -3.95 -21.30 -11.51
N ARG A 121 -2.73 -21.62 -11.99
CA ARG A 121 -2.35 -22.97 -12.42
C ARG A 121 -2.41 -23.98 -11.26
N GLY A 122 -2.10 -23.54 -10.05
CA GLY A 122 -2.23 -24.32 -8.82
C GLY A 122 -3.66 -24.50 -8.31
N GLY A 123 -4.66 -23.98 -9.04
CA GLY A 123 -6.08 -24.11 -8.68
C GLY A 123 -6.54 -23.19 -7.54
N TRP A 124 -5.76 -22.16 -7.20
CA TRP A 124 -6.13 -21.18 -6.18
C TRP A 124 -7.21 -20.22 -6.70
N GLU A 125 -8.12 -19.83 -5.83
CA GLU A 125 -8.97 -18.67 -6.02
C GLU A 125 -8.16 -17.42 -5.64
N VAL A 126 -7.94 -16.51 -6.59
CA VAL A 126 -7.12 -15.30 -6.40
C VAL A 126 -8.03 -14.11 -6.10
N THR A 127 -7.92 -13.56 -4.91
CA THR A 127 -8.60 -12.33 -4.50
C THR A 127 -7.55 -11.24 -4.28
N ILE A 128 -7.65 -10.11 -4.95
CA ILE A 128 -6.94 -8.90 -4.51
C ILE A 128 -7.65 -8.38 -3.28
N TRP A 129 -6.90 -8.23 -2.18
CA TRP A 129 -7.40 -7.72 -0.90
C TRP A 129 -6.59 -6.49 -0.52
N THR A 130 -7.18 -5.31 -0.71
CA THR A 130 -6.51 -4.03 -0.61
C THR A 130 -7.34 -3.04 0.19
N ALA A 131 -6.70 -2.06 0.83
CA ALA A 131 -7.36 -1.02 1.59
C ALA A 131 -7.38 0.32 0.83
N GLY A 132 -8.38 1.15 1.13
CA GLY A 132 -8.49 2.51 0.63
C GLY A 132 -9.79 2.81 -0.11
N ASP A 133 -9.77 3.81 -0.98
CA ASP A 133 -10.93 4.19 -1.81
C ASP A 133 -11.20 3.13 -2.89
N SER A 134 -12.44 2.64 -2.96
CA SER A 134 -12.81 1.55 -3.86
C SER A 134 -12.64 1.92 -5.33
N ARG A 135 -12.99 3.15 -5.72
CA ARG A 135 -12.87 3.61 -7.11
C ARG A 135 -11.41 3.69 -7.54
N VAL A 136 -10.53 4.14 -6.63
CA VAL A 136 -9.10 4.20 -6.88
C VAL A 136 -8.51 2.80 -7.04
N GLN A 137 -8.78 1.90 -6.10
CA GLN A 137 -8.17 0.57 -6.10
C GLN A 137 -8.71 -0.31 -7.26
N GLU A 138 -10.01 -0.29 -7.51
CA GLU A 138 -10.58 -1.00 -8.66
C GLU A 138 -10.01 -0.49 -9.99
N ALA A 139 -9.90 0.84 -10.16
CA ALA A 139 -9.31 1.42 -11.36
C ALA A 139 -7.82 1.05 -11.55
N LYS A 140 -7.03 0.91 -10.46
CA LYS A 140 -5.65 0.40 -10.52
C LYS A 140 -5.62 -1.04 -11.07
N VAL A 141 -6.48 -1.92 -10.54
CA VAL A 141 -6.56 -3.31 -10.98
C VAL A 141 -6.99 -3.42 -12.44
N GLU A 142 -8.03 -2.69 -12.85
CA GLU A 142 -8.52 -2.71 -14.24
C GLU A 142 -7.45 -2.26 -15.25
N ARG A 143 -6.69 -1.22 -14.92
CA ARG A 143 -5.62 -0.71 -15.80
C ARG A 143 -4.35 -1.55 -15.81
N SER A 144 -4.19 -2.49 -14.88
CA SER A 144 -2.95 -3.24 -14.67
C SER A 144 -2.62 -4.29 -15.73
N GLY A 145 -3.62 -4.74 -16.50
CA GLY A 145 -3.51 -5.92 -17.36
C GLY A 145 -3.55 -7.26 -16.60
N TYR A 146 -3.87 -7.24 -15.27
CA TYR A 146 -3.94 -8.46 -14.44
C TYR A 146 -5.36 -8.98 -14.24
N ARG A 147 -6.38 -8.26 -14.70
CA ARG A 147 -7.79 -8.57 -14.41
C ARG A 147 -8.17 -10.02 -14.74
N ALA A 148 -7.66 -10.58 -15.82
CA ALA A 148 -7.91 -11.96 -16.23
C ALA A 148 -7.26 -13.02 -15.30
N LEU A 149 -6.30 -12.62 -14.46
CA LEU A 149 -5.63 -13.49 -13.48
C LEU A 149 -6.26 -13.44 -12.10
N ILE A 150 -7.26 -12.57 -11.89
CA ILE A 150 -7.89 -12.26 -10.61
C ILE A 150 -9.33 -12.72 -10.64
N ASP A 151 -9.75 -13.53 -9.66
CA ASP A 151 -11.14 -13.98 -9.56
C ASP A 151 -12.00 -12.89 -8.90
N ARG A 152 -11.48 -12.17 -7.89
CA ARG A 152 -12.20 -11.15 -7.14
C ARG A 152 -11.29 -10.00 -6.69
N VAL A 153 -11.85 -8.79 -6.64
CA VAL A 153 -11.26 -7.62 -5.98
C VAL A 153 -12.09 -7.32 -4.73
N CYS A 154 -11.45 -7.25 -3.58
CA CYS A 154 -12.04 -6.94 -2.30
C CYS A 154 -11.33 -5.71 -1.73
N VAL A 155 -11.96 -4.55 -1.89
CA VAL A 155 -11.49 -3.30 -1.32
C VAL A 155 -12.17 -3.08 0.04
N VAL A 156 -11.38 -2.77 1.06
CA VAL A 156 -11.87 -2.52 2.41
C VAL A 156 -11.38 -1.14 2.89
N PRO A 157 -12.13 -0.45 3.77
CA PRO A 157 -11.64 0.80 4.36
C PRO A 157 -10.34 0.58 5.14
N GLU A 158 -10.25 -0.53 5.86
CA GLU A 158 -9.10 -0.96 6.63
C GLU A 158 -8.95 -2.48 6.59
N LYS A 159 -7.71 -2.94 6.47
CA LYS A 159 -7.35 -4.35 6.56
C LYS A 159 -7.12 -4.70 8.02
N ASP A 160 -8.03 -5.47 8.58
CA ASP A 160 -7.97 -6.04 9.92
C ASP A 160 -8.47 -7.49 9.95
N ALA A 161 -8.43 -8.12 11.09
CA ALA A 161 -8.88 -9.49 11.25
C ALA A 161 -10.36 -9.67 10.93
N ASP A 162 -11.20 -8.68 11.23
CA ASP A 162 -12.64 -8.76 10.99
C ASP A 162 -13.00 -8.58 9.51
N SER A 163 -12.35 -7.65 8.83
CA SER A 163 -12.49 -7.48 7.38
C SER A 163 -12.00 -8.72 6.63
N LEU A 164 -10.90 -9.34 7.10
CA LEU A 164 -10.41 -10.58 6.52
C LEU A 164 -11.36 -11.76 6.78
N ARG A 165 -11.90 -11.92 7.99
CA ARG A 165 -12.93 -12.95 8.29
C ARG A 165 -14.14 -12.82 7.37
N ARG A 166 -14.64 -11.59 7.18
CA ARG A 166 -15.75 -11.33 6.24
C ARG A 166 -15.38 -11.70 4.80
N ALA A 167 -14.15 -11.37 4.37
CA ALA A 167 -13.69 -11.66 3.01
C ALA A 167 -13.46 -13.16 2.77
N ILE A 168 -12.97 -13.89 3.76
CA ILE A 168 -12.81 -15.36 3.76
C ILE A 168 -14.20 -16.04 3.73
N GLY A 169 -15.17 -15.53 4.48
CA GLY A 169 -16.50 -16.12 4.59
C GLY A 169 -16.48 -17.51 5.23
N THR A 170 -17.12 -18.48 4.58
CA THR A 170 -17.22 -19.87 5.08
C THR A 170 -16.03 -20.77 4.74
N ARG A 171 -14.96 -20.21 4.15
CA ARG A 171 -13.74 -20.99 3.81
C ARG A 171 -12.99 -21.35 5.08
N ASP A 172 -12.33 -22.52 5.05
CA ASP A 172 -11.40 -22.92 6.12
C ASP A 172 -10.14 -22.02 6.08
N PRO A 173 -9.86 -21.24 7.15
CA PRO A 173 -8.68 -20.39 7.20
C PRO A 173 -7.36 -21.14 7.02
N ALA A 174 -7.29 -22.42 7.38
CA ALA A 174 -6.09 -23.24 7.17
C ALA A 174 -5.75 -23.44 5.68
N ARG A 175 -6.70 -23.21 4.78
CA ARG A 175 -6.57 -23.31 3.31
C ARG A 175 -6.52 -21.94 2.64
N VAL A 176 -6.37 -20.89 3.43
CA VAL A 176 -6.23 -19.50 2.97
C VAL A 176 -4.80 -19.04 3.19
N CYS A 177 -4.23 -18.34 2.23
CA CYS A 177 -3.03 -17.55 2.42
C CYS A 177 -3.28 -16.08 2.12
N VAL A 178 -2.63 -15.22 2.90
CA VAL A 178 -2.49 -13.80 2.63
C VAL A 178 -1.06 -13.54 2.19
N ILE A 179 -0.89 -12.85 1.09
CA ILE A 179 0.40 -12.48 0.51
C ILE A 179 0.47 -10.96 0.50
N GLY A 180 1.36 -10.37 1.27
CA GLY A 180 1.47 -8.92 1.37
C GLY A 180 2.75 -8.46 2.06
N ASN A 181 3.03 -7.16 1.99
CA ASN A 181 4.23 -6.55 2.57
C ASN A 181 3.97 -5.83 3.90
N SER A 182 2.71 -5.53 4.24
CA SER A 182 2.37 -4.78 5.45
C SER A 182 2.25 -5.70 6.68
N PRO A 183 3.13 -5.56 7.70
CA PRO A 183 2.96 -6.24 8.98
C PRO A 183 1.58 -6.03 9.58
N ARG A 184 1.14 -4.76 9.68
CA ARG A 184 -0.14 -4.38 10.31
C ARG A 184 -1.35 -4.81 9.50
N ALA A 185 -1.33 -4.58 8.18
CA ALA A 185 -2.52 -4.73 7.36
C ALA A 185 -2.65 -6.12 6.71
N ASP A 186 -1.53 -6.85 6.49
CA ASP A 186 -1.57 -8.16 5.84
C ASP A 186 -1.29 -9.29 6.81
N ILE A 187 -0.18 -9.18 7.56
CA ILE A 187 0.39 -10.31 8.28
C ILE A 187 -0.33 -10.55 9.60
N VAL A 188 -0.46 -9.53 10.43
CA VAL A 188 -1.16 -9.64 11.72
C VAL A 188 -2.61 -10.12 11.55
N PRO A 189 -3.43 -9.56 10.64
CA PRO A 189 -4.77 -10.05 10.39
C PRO A 189 -4.81 -11.51 9.91
N ALA A 190 -3.89 -11.91 9.02
CA ALA A 190 -3.81 -13.29 8.53
C ALA A 190 -3.58 -14.28 9.66
N LEU A 191 -2.58 -14.03 10.50
CA LEU A 191 -2.27 -14.89 11.65
C LEU A 191 -3.41 -14.92 12.67
N ALA A 192 -4.04 -13.76 12.94
CA ALA A 192 -5.15 -13.64 13.89
C ALA A 192 -6.41 -14.43 13.48
N VAL A 193 -6.63 -14.62 12.17
CA VAL A 193 -7.76 -15.46 11.69
C VAL A 193 -7.37 -16.92 11.48
N GLY A 194 -6.10 -17.29 11.67
CA GLY A 194 -5.58 -18.62 11.44
C GLY A 194 -5.30 -18.93 9.97
N ALA A 195 -5.10 -17.93 9.13
CA ALA A 195 -4.63 -18.09 7.75
C ALA A 195 -3.10 -18.14 7.69
N TRP A 196 -2.55 -18.55 6.56
CA TRP A 196 -1.12 -18.48 6.29
C TRP A 196 -0.74 -17.05 5.89
N ALA A 197 0.31 -16.52 6.49
CA ALA A 197 0.82 -15.19 6.22
C ALA A 197 2.17 -15.29 5.46
N LEU A 198 2.15 -14.98 4.18
CA LEU A 198 3.34 -14.91 3.33
C LEU A 198 3.80 -13.46 3.28
N HIS A 199 4.78 -13.13 4.13
CA HIS A 199 5.27 -11.78 4.31
C HIS A 199 6.34 -11.44 3.28
N VAL A 200 5.96 -10.66 2.28
CA VAL A 200 6.88 -10.12 1.26
C VAL A 200 7.70 -9.00 1.89
N GLN A 201 9.02 -9.17 1.97
CA GLN A 201 9.91 -8.24 2.66
C GLN A 201 10.28 -7.04 1.78
N HIS A 202 9.27 -6.34 1.26
CA HIS A 202 9.43 -5.04 0.60
C HIS A 202 9.33 -3.92 1.63
N ALA A 203 9.83 -2.74 1.24
CA ALA A 203 9.71 -1.56 2.08
C ALA A 203 8.23 -1.24 2.33
N THR A 204 7.91 -0.94 3.57
CA THR A 204 6.56 -0.57 3.98
C THR A 204 6.54 0.83 4.58
N TRP A 205 5.38 1.42 4.67
CA TRP A 205 5.15 2.71 5.28
C TRP A 205 5.06 2.55 6.81
N GLU A 206 5.48 3.55 7.59
CA GLU A 206 5.43 3.55 9.06
C GLU A 206 4.02 3.26 9.62
N TYR A 207 2.97 3.68 8.91
CA TYR A 207 1.57 3.35 9.22
C TYR A 207 1.30 1.85 9.23
N ASP A 208 2.03 1.10 8.43
CA ASP A 208 1.86 -0.34 8.22
C ASP A 208 2.81 -1.20 9.09
N GLU A 209 3.60 -0.59 9.94
CA GLU A 209 4.45 -1.30 10.88
C GLU A 209 3.63 -1.90 12.03
N ALA A 210 3.98 -3.11 12.43
CA ALA A 210 3.44 -3.78 13.62
C ALA A 210 4.42 -4.83 14.12
N PRO A 211 4.42 -5.16 15.43
CA PRO A 211 5.15 -6.30 15.95
C PRO A 211 4.66 -7.61 15.31
N LEU A 212 5.59 -8.48 14.93
CA LEU A 212 5.30 -9.78 14.34
C LEU A 212 5.84 -10.92 15.21
N ASP A 213 5.04 -11.95 15.38
CA ASP A 213 5.51 -13.24 15.88
C ASP A 213 6.18 -14.01 14.73
N LEU A 214 7.49 -13.86 14.61
CA LEU A 214 8.29 -14.52 13.58
C LEU A 214 8.39 -16.05 13.78
N GLN A 215 8.01 -16.57 14.94
CA GLN A 215 8.00 -18.00 15.25
C GLN A 215 6.62 -18.64 15.03
N HIS A 216 5.62 -17.86 14.63
CA HIS A 216 4.28 -18.38 14.37
C HIS A 216 4.31 -19.45 13.26
N PRO A 217 3.72 -20.65 13.45
CA PRO A 217 3.85 -21.78 12.51
C PRO A 217 3.27 -21.51 11.11
N ARG A 218 2.43 -20.47 10.96
CA ARG A 218 1.85 -20.06 9.67
C ARG A 218 2.45 -18.76 9.12
N TYR A 219 3.52 -18.24 9.74
CA TYR A 219 4.29 -17.13 9.22
C TYR A 219 5.37 -17.64 8.26
N VAL A 220 5.40 -17.08 7.04
CA VAL A 220 6.37 -17.45 6.00
C VAL A 220 7.02 -16.19 5.44
N PRO A 221 8.30 -15.93 5.74
CA PRO A 221 9.02 -14.80 5.15
C PRO A 221 9.33 -15.07 3.67
N ILE A 222 9.11 -14.04 2.84
CA ILE A 222 9.29 -14.07 1.39
C ILE A 222 10.25 -12.96 0.99
N ILE A 223 11.39 -13.32 0.39
CA ILE A 223 12.36 -12.35 -0.14
C ILE A 223 11.99 -11.97 -1.57
N SER A 224 11.53 -12.92 -2.35
CA SER A 224 11.14 -12.70 -3.75
C SER A 224 9.79 -13.32 -4.05
N LEU A 225 8.96 -12.62 -4.82
CA LEU A 225 7.66 -13.16 -5.29
C LEU A 225 7.82 -14.47 -6.09
N LYS A 226 8.99 -14.68 -6.69
CA LYS A 226 9.33 -15.91 -7.44
C LYS A 226 9.44 -17.14 -6.54
N ASP A 227 9.68 -16.96 -5.22
CA ASP A 227 9.83 -18.05 -4.27
C ASP A 227 8.47 -18.57 -3.75
N ILE A 228 7.42 -17.76 -3.88
CA ILE A 228 6.09 -18.07 -3.32
C ILE A 228 5.53 -19.40 -3.83
N PRO A 229 5.57 -19.74 -5.15
CA PRO A 229 5.00 -21.00 -5.63
C PRO A 229 5.54 -22.25 -4.90
N ALA A 230 6.84 -22.25 -4.59
CA ALA A 230 7.45 -23.33 -3.81
C ALA A 230 6.98 -23.34 -2.32
N LYS A 231 6.79 -22.15 -1.75
CA LYS A 231 6.32 -21.99 -0.36
C LYS A 231 4.84 -22.37 -0.18
N LEU A 232 4.03 -22.28 -1.23
CA LEU A 232 2.61 -22.69 -1.18
C LEU A 232 2.41 -24.21 -0.93
N ALA A 233 3.46 -25.02 -1.10
CA ALA A 233 3.39 -26.47 -0.88
C ALA A 233 3.13 -26.84 0.59
N VAL A 234 3.45 -25.97 1.56
CA VAL A 234 3.19 -26.20 2.99
C VAL A 234 1.73 -26.02 3.38
N ILE A 235 0.93 -25.38 2.53
CA ILE A 235 -0.48 -25.11 2.79
C ILE A 235 -1.33 -26.34 2.42
N PRO A 236 -2.19 -26.85 3.33
CA PRO A 236 -2.99 -28.05 3.11
C PRO A 236 -3.81 -28.01 1.81
N GLN A 237 -3.91 -29.19 1.18
CA GLN A 237 -4.69 -29.40 -0.06
C GLN A 237 -6.20 -29.35 0.22
#